data_63669d0930f6b9793483524de3ba5e6f
#
_entry.id   63669d0930f6b9793483524de3ba5e6f
#
_cell.length_a   1.000
_cell.length_b   1.000
_cell.length_c   1.000
_cell.angle_alpha   90.00
_cell.angle_beta   90.00
_cell.angle_gamma   90.00
#
_symmetry.space_group_name_H-M   'P 1'
#
loop_
_entity.id
_entity.type
_entity.pdbx_description
1 polymer ?
#
loop_
_entity_poly.entity_id
_entity_poly.type
_entity_poly.pdbx_seq_one_letter_code
_entity_poly.pdbx_strand_id
1 'polypeptide(L)'
;MGSVSEIVPLTTEAVMTEASHGIDDLHATPHKQTTTVAMDFGRLSLDSDLILYLFGTPGQHRFWFMWDDLVRGAIGAIVLVDTRRLADCFSAIDFFEDRKLPYIVGLNCFDGTLQHRVQEVREAMAIPDDVPIVTCDARNRESTKQSLIRLVEYAMQWWMQRHPEEQGNLSATR
;
A
#
# COMPACT_ATOMS: atom_id res chain seq x y z
N MET A 1 -6.19 -6.73 -1.31
CA MET A 1 -5.45 -7.98 -1.06
C MET A 1 -6.11 -9.20 -1.71
N GLY A 2 -7.40 -9.43 -1.53
CA GLY A 2 -8.12 -10.58 -2.08
C GLY A 2 -7.99 -10.78 -3.60
N SER A 3 -7.82 -9.72 -4.36
CA SER A 3 -7.68 -9.80 -5.83
C SER A 3 -6.35 -10.42 -6.29
N VAL A 4 -5.28 -10.34 -5.50
CA VAL A 4 -3.92 -10.71 -5.92
C VAL A 4 -3.33 -11.88 -5.15
N SER A 5 -3.75 -12.12 -3.92
CA SER A 5 -3.22 -13.20 -3.08
C SER A 5 -3.48 -14.58 -3.69
N GLU A 6 -2.48 -15.46 -3.59
CA GLU A 6 -2.54 -16.87 -4.01
C GLU A 6 -3.12 -17.79 -2.93
N ILE A 7 -3.16 -17.29 -1.71
CA ILE A 7 -3.85 -17.94 -0.59
C ILE A 7 -5.13 -17.19 -0.27
N VAL A 8 -6.08 -17.84 0.37
CA VAL A 8 -7.21 -17.14 0.96
C VAL A 8 -6.65 -16.14 1.96
N PRO A 9 -6.87 -14.82 1.78
CA PRO A 9 -6.33 -13.86 2.73
C PRO A 9 -6.86 -14.13 4.13
N LEU A 10 -5.98 -14.09 5.11
CA LEU A 10 -6.38 -14.04 6.50
C LEU A 10 -6.86 -12.62 6.78
N THR A 11 -8.16 -12.47 6.96
CA THR A 11 -8.77 -11.17 7.24
C THR A 11 -9.33 -11.18 8.65
N THR A 12 -9.11 -10.09 9.36
CA THR A 12 -9.69 -9.89 10.68
C THR A 12 -10.72 -8.77 10.57
N GLU A 13 -11.90 -9.14 10.12
CA GLU A 13 -13.03 -8.23 9.97
C GLU A 13 -14.07 -8.46 11.06
N ALA A 14 -14.72 -7.40 11.49
CA ALA A 14 -15.92 -7.47 12.34
C ALA A 14 -17.05 -6.68 11.72
N VAL A 15 -18.28 -7.11 12.00
CA VAL A 15 -19.47 -6.35 11.62
C VAL A 15 -19.45 -5.00 12.35
N MET A 16 -19.73 -3.94 11.63
CA MET A 16 -19.81 -2.59 12.20
C MET A 16 -20.98 -2.53 13.16
N THR A 17 -20.70 -2.15 14.41
CA THR A 17 -21.73 -1.94 15.44
C THR A 17 -22.08 -0.45 15.52
N GLU A 18 -23.21 -0.12 16.17
CA GLU A 18 -23.59 1.29 16.41
C GLU A 18 -22.47 2.09 17.10
N ALA A 19 -21.69 1.46 17.97
CA ALA A 19 -20.54 2.08 18.61
C ALA A 19 -19.38 2.39 17.63
N SER A 20 -19.32 1.74 16.48
CA SER A 20 -18.33 1.97 15.43
C SER A 20 -18.74 3.06 14.45
N HIS A 21 -20.02 3.42 14.39
CA HIS A 21 -20.55 4.39 13.44
C HIS A 21 -20.02 5.82 13.64
N GLY A 22 -19.52 6.15 14.82
CA GLY A 22 -18.88 7.45 15.09
C GLY A 22 -17.37 7.49 14.81
N ILE A 23 -16.77 6.34 14.50
CA ILE A 23 -15.33 6.17 14.30
C ILE A 23 -15.00 5.97 12.82
N ASP A 24 -15.85 5.22 12.11
CA ASP A 24 -15.74 5.02 10.66
C ASP A 24 -16.64 6.01 9.93
N ASP A 25 -16.10 6.70 8.92
CA ASP A 25 -16.88 7.62 8.08
C ASP A 25 -17.77 6.83 7.09
N LEU A 26 -19.02 6.58 7.53
CA LEU A 26 -20.04 5.87 6.74
C LEU A 26 -20.55 6.69 5.55
N HIS A 27 -20.39 8.02 5.57
CA HIS A 27 -20.88 8.87 4.48
C HIS A 27 -20.13 8.59 3.18
N ALA A 28 -18.88 8.14 3.26
CA ALA A 28 -18.05 7.85 2.10
C ALA A 28 -18.17 6.40 1.61
N THR A 29 -18.64 5.47 2.44
CA THR A 29 -18.82 4.05 2.08
C THR A 29 -20.13 3.49 2.65
N PRO A 30 -21.29 3.93 2.15
CA PRO A 30 -22.59 3.60 2.74
C PRO A 30 -22.95 2.10 2.71
N HIS A 31 -22.23 1.30 1.93
CA HIS A 31 -22.45 -0.16 1.85
C HIS A 31 -21.47 -0.98 2.66
N LYS A 32 -20.53 -0.34 3.38
CA LYS A 32 -19.56 -1.06 4.20
C LYS A 32 -20.23 -1.55 5.48
N GLN A 33 -20.40 -2.87 5.61
CA GLN A 33 -21.00 -3.52 6.79
C GLN A 33 -19.97 -4.10 7.75
N THR A 34 -18.71 -4.19 7.32
CA THR A 34 -17.60 -4.73 8.11
C THR A 34 -16.42 -3.76 8.12
N THR A 35 -15.60 -3.83 9.13
CA THR A 35 -14.35 -3.08 9.22
C THR A 35 -13.20 -4.00 9.61
N THR A 36 -12.00 -3.73 9.07
CA THR A 36 -10.79 -4.44 9.46
C THR A 36 -10.40 -4.04 10.87
N VAL A 37 -10.38 -5.01 11.79
CA VAL A 37 -10.11 -4.75 13.21
C VAL A 37 -8.66 -4.99 13.62
N ALA A 38 -7.86 -5.67 12.78
CA ALA A 38 -6.44 -5.87 13.00
C ALA A 38 -5.67 -5.70 11.68
N MET A 39 -5.32 -6.77 11.00
CA MET A 39 -4.59 -6.72 9.73
C MET A 39 -5.08 -7.80 8.77
N ASP A 40 -4.82 -7.59 7.50
CA ASP A 40 -4.97 -8.62 6.47
C ASP A 40 -3.59 -9.18 6.11
N PHE A 41 -3.55 -10.48 5.83
CA PHE A 41 -2.34 -11.15 5.37
C PHE A 41 -2.61 -11.89 4.07
N GLY A 42 -1.68 -11.77 3.13
CA GLY A 42 -1.71 -12.47 1.85
C GLY A 42 -0.33 -12.86 1.35
N ARG A 43 -0.30 -13.64 0.28
CA ARG A 43 0.91 -14.12 -0.36
C ARG A 43 0.78 -14.04 -1.88
N LEU A 44 1.86 -13.64 -2.54
CA LEU A 44 1.95 -13.61 -4.01
C LEU A 44 3.35 -14.06 -4.46
N SER A 45 3.43 -15.00 -5.38
CA SER A 45 4.65 -15.32 -6.11
C SER A 45 4.76 -14.40 -7.34
N LEU A 46 5.81 -13.62 -7.41
CA LEU A 46 6.09 -12.77 -8.59
C LEU A 46 6.83 -13.58 -9.65
N ASP A 47 7.75 -14.44 -9.23
CA ASP A 47 8.52 -15.37 -10.03
C ASP A 47 8.77 -16.68 -9.26
N SER A 48 9.47 -17.65 -9.85
CA SER A 48 9.83 -18.93 -9.22
C SER A 48 10.47 -18.78 -7.84
N ASP A 49 11.33 -17.76 -7.69
CA ASP A 49 12.17 -17.55 -6.53
C ASP A 49 11.82 -16.30 -5.71
N LEU A 50 10.81 -15.53 -6.16
CA LEU A 50 10.40 -14.30 -5.49
C LEU A 50 8.98 -14.38 -4.96
N ILE A 51 8.85 -14.50 -3.66
CA ILE A 51 7.58 -14.53 -2.94
C ILE A 51 7.42 -13.24 -2.14
N LEU A 52 6.28 -12.58 -2.32
CA LEU A 52 5.88 -11.44 -1.51
C LEU A 52 4.86 -11.86 -0.44
N TYR A 53 5.13 -11.45 0.77
CA TYR A 53 4.15 -11.43 1.85
C TYR A 53 3.53 -10.06 1.94
N LEU A 54 2.20 -10.02 1.91
CA LEU A 54 1.42 -8.80 1.84
C LEU A 54 0.70 -8.59 3.17
N PHE A 55 0.82 -7.41 3.73
CA PHE A 55 0.13 -7.02 4.95
C PHE A 55 -0.75 -5.81 4.65
N GLY A 56 -2.03 -5.93 4.96
CA GLY A 56 -2.95 -4.79 4.92
C GLY A 56 -3.00 -4.13 6.29
N THR A 57 -2.65 -2.85 6.34
CA THR A 57 -2.70 -2.09 7.59
C THR A 57 -4.14 -1.70 7.91
N PRO A 58 -4.56 -1.74 9.18
CA PRO A 58 -5.85 -1.22 9.59
C PRO A 58 -5.90 0.31 9.40
N GLY A 59 -6.99 0.81 8.80
CA GLY A 59 -7.15 2.25 8.55
C GLY A 59 -7.56 3.04 9.80
N GLN A 60 -8.11 2.40 10.84
CA GLN A 60 -8.57 3.08 12.04
C GLN A 60 -7.42 3.50 12.95
N HIS A 61 -7.40 4.74 13.40
CA HIS A 61 -6.36 5.31 14.26
C HIS A 61 -6.06 4.50 15.52
N ARG A 62 -7.07 3.88 16.13
CA ARG A 62 -6.89 3.04 17.32
C ARG A 62 -5.99 1.83 17.12
N PHE A 63 -5.73 1.42 15.86
CA PHE A 63 -4.86 0.29 15.51
C PHE A 63 -3.49 0.73 14.95
N TRP A 64 -3.21 2.00 14.89
CA TRP A 64 -1.95 2.50 14.32
C TRP A 64 -0.70 2.05 15.07
N PHE A 65 -0.84 1.72 16.36
CA PHE A 65 0.26 1.14 17.13
C PHE A 65 0.83 -0.16 16.49
N MET A 66 0.02 -0.85 15.66
CA MET A 66 0.45 -2.06 14.95
C MET A 66 1.32 -1.74 13.72
N TRP A 67 1.24 -0.53 13.19
CA TRP A 67 1.96 -0.17 11.97
C TRP A 67 3.47 -0.26 12.15
N ASP A 68 3.99 0.13 13.31
CA ASP A 68 5.43 0.04 13.62
C ASP A 68 5.96 -1.39 13.58
N ASP A 69 5.16 -2.35 14.02
CA ASP A 69 5.52 -3.76 13.96
C ASP A 69 5.39 -4.32 12.53
N LEU A 70 4.36 -3.91 11.79
CA LEU A 70 4.12 -4.37 10.42
C LEU A 70 5.19 -3.87 9.43
N VAL A 71 5.73 -2.67 9.62
CA VAL A 71 6.78 -2.12 8.74
C VAL A 71 8.18 -2.63 9.07
N ARG A 72 8.36 -3.28 10.21
CA ARG A 72 9.65 -3.82 10.59
C ARG A 72 10.03 -4.98 9.68
N GLY A 73 11.06 -4.76 8.84
CA GLY A 73 11.50 -5.71 7.81
C GLY A 73 10.69 -5.68 6.51
N ALA A 74 9.74 -4.75 6.37
CA ALA A 74 9.07 -4.52 5.10
C ALA A 74 10.05 -3.91 4.08
N ILE A 75 9.96 -4.36 2.83
CA ILE A 75 10.76 -3.81 1.73
C ILE A 75 10.21 -2.49 1.20
N GLY A 76 8.93 -2.22 1.42
CA GLY A 76 8.26 -1.01 0.99
C GLY A 76 6.75 -1.09 1.18
N ALA A 77 6.04 -0.03 0.81
CA ALA A 77 4.61 0.09 0.98
C ALA A 77 3.90 0.61 -0.29
N ILE A 78 2.62 0.25 -0.45
CA ILE A 78 1.73 0.88 -1.42
C ILE A 78 0.66 1.66 -0.65
N VAL A 79 0.60 2.96 -0.85
CA VAL A 79 -0.50 3.79 -0.38
C VAL A 79 -1.58 3.81 -1.47
N LEU A 80 -2.67 3.08 -1.25
CA LEU A 80 -3.82 3.10 -2.17
C LEU A 80 -4.64 4.36 -1.95
N VAL A 81 -4.72 5.18 -2.98
CA VAL A 81 -5.38 6.48 -2.94
C VAL A 81 -6.70 6.42 -3.71
N ASP A 82 -7.78 6.73 -3.02
CA ASP A 82 -9.06 7.09 -3.64
C ASP A 82 -9.07 8.61 -3.87
N THR A 83 -9.05 9.03 -5.14
CA THR A 83 -8.99 10.46 -5.49
C THR A 83 -10.20 11.27 -5.02
N ARG A 84 -11.27 10.60 -4.62
CA ARG A 84 -12.45 11.24 -3.99
C ARG A 84 -12.21 11.59 -2.51
N ARG A 85 -11.15 11.04 -1.90
CA ARG A 85 -10.86 11.12 -0.47
C ARG A 85 -9.36 11.24 -0.19
N LEU A 86 -8.71 12.19 -0.83
CA LEU A 86 -7.25 12.37 -0.70
C LEU A 86 -6.79 12.57 0.75
N ALA A 87 -7.63 13.23 1.55
CA ALA A 87 -7.31 13.55 2.95
C ALA A 87 -7.02 12.31 3.80
N ASP A 88 -7.62 11.17 3.48
CA ASP A 88 -7.45 9.92 4.24
C ASP A 88 -6.05 9.30 4.08
N CYS A 89 -5.31 9.74 3.08
CA CYS A 89 -4.03 9.13 2.71
C CYS A 89 -2.81 9.86 3.30
N PHE A 90 -2.95 11.12 3.74
CA PHE A 90 -1.81 11.92 4.22
C PHE A 90 -1.09 11.25 5.38
N SER A 91 -1.82 10.80 6.38
CA SER A 91 -1.22 10.15 7.55
C SER A 91 -0.45 8.87 7.23
N ALA A 92 -0.86 8.13 6.19
CA ALA A 92 -0.10 6.97 5.73
C ALA A 92 1.20 7.38 5.03
N ILE A 93 1.16 8.44 4.24
CA ILE A 93 2.34 8.99 3.57
C ILE A 93 3.33 9.50 4.61
N ASP A 94 2.90 10.39 5.52
CA ASP A 94 3.74 10.92 6.60
C ASP A 94 4.38 9.79 7.41
N PHE A 95 3.60 8.73 7.72
CA PHE A 95 4.10 7.58 8.46
C PHE A 95 5.26 6.88 7.76
N PHE A 96 5.18 6.64 6.45
CA PHE A 96 6.24 5.96 5.70
C PHE A 96 7.44 6.87 5.46
N GLU A 97 7.23 8.17 5.24
CA GLU A 97 8.29 9.17 5.11
C GLU A 97 9.12 9.29 6.38
N ASP A 98 8.47 9.44 7.54
CA ASP A 98 9.11 9.54 8.85
C ASP A 98 10.00 8.32 9.15
N ARG A 99 9.59 7.13 8.70
CA ARG A 99 10.32 5.88 8.90
C ARG A 99 11.32 5.56 7.79
N LYS A 100 11.41 6.44 6.78
CA LYS A 100 12.28 6.24 5.62
C LYS A 100 12.04 4.87 4.95
N LEU A 101 10.79 4.42 4.92
CA LEU A 101 10.38 3.23 4.20
C LEU A 101 10.02 3.64 2.77
N PRO A 102 10.61 3.02 1.72
CA PRO A 102 10.21 3.33 0.36
C PRO A 102 8.74 2.99 0.15
N TYR A 103 8.01 3.89 -0.48
CA TYR A 103 6.61 3.69 -0.80
C TYR A 103 6.30 4.16 -2.22
N ILE A 104 5.24 3.63 -2.79
CA ILE A 104 4.64 4.15 -4.02
C ILE A 104 3.18 4.51 -3.76
N VAL A 105 2.65 5.40 -4.58
CA VAL A 105 1.24 5.79 -4.54
C VAL A 105 0.49 5.04 -5.63
N GLY A 106 -0.53 4.27 -5.25
CA GLY A 106 -1.44 3.59 -6.16
C GLY A 106 -2.75 4.36 -6.29
N LEU A 107 -2.96 5.08 -7.38
CA LEU A 107 -4.24 5.74 -7.65
C LEU A 107 -5.27 4.69 -8.03
N ASN A 108 -6.24 4.46 -7.15
CA ASN A 108 -7.26 3.45 -7.37
C ASN A 108 -8.29 3.92 -8.41
N CYS A 109 -8.22 3.30 -9.59
CA CYS A 109 -9.11 3.61 -10.71
C CYS A 109 -10.35 2.72 -10.63
N PHE A 110 -11.43 3.26 -10.12
CA PHE A 110 -12.72 2.56 -10.16
C PHE A 110 -13.23 2.53 -11.60
N ASP A 111 -13.49 1.33 -12.12
CA ASP A 111 -14.01 1.11 -13.47
C ASP A 111 -13.12 1.69 -14.60
N GLY A 112 -11.79 1.74 -14.36
CA GLY A 112 -10.81 2.21 -15.33
C GLY A 112 -10.77 3.72 -15.54
N THR A 113 -11.50 4.50 -14.73
CA THR A 113 -11.59 5.94 -14.88
C THR A 113 -10.81 6.66 -13.78
N LEU A 114 -9.89 7.55 -14.18
CA LEU A 114 -9.27 8.53 -13.29
C LEU A 114 -10.07 9.84 -13.35
N GLN A 115 -10.45 10.36 -12.20
CA GLN A 115 -11.15 11.66 -12.11
C GLN A 115 -10.17 12.85 -12.20
N HIS A 116 -8.90 12.63 -11.86
CA HIS A 116 -7.86 13.65 -11.83
C HIS A 116 -6.60 13.16 -12.55
N ARG A 117 -5.84 14.06 -13.10
CA ARG A 117 -4.54 13.75 -13.69
C ARG A 117 -3.56 13.36 -12.59
N VAL A 118 -2.65 12.44 -12.90
CA VAL A 118 -1.61 12.00 -11.96
C VAL A 118 -0.82 13.17 -11.39
N GLN A 119 -0.50 14.16 -12.23
CA GLN A 119 0.24 15.35 -11.81
C GLN A 119 -0.54 16.24 -10.83
N GLU A 120 -1.84 16.38 -11.04
CA GLU A 120 -2.71 17.14 -10.12
C GLU A 120 -2.77 16.49 -8.74
N VAL A 121 -2.80 15.13 -8.71
CA VAL A 121 -2.77 14.38 -7.44
C VAL A 121 -1.41 14.53 -6.77
N ARG A 122 -0.30 14.46 -7.52
CA ARG A 122 1.05 14.67 -6.99
C ARG A 122 1.17 16.02 -6.28
N GLU A 123 0.73 17.07 -6.95
CA GLU A 123 0.77 18.44 -6.41
C GLU A 123 -0.14 18.59 -5.18
N ALA A 124 -1.38 18.07 -5.26
CA ALA A 124 -2.35 18.17 -4.17
C ALA A 124 -1.90 17.41 -2.90
N MET A 125 -1.16 16.33 -3.07
CA MET A 125 -0.67 15.50 -1.97
C MET A 125 0.79 15.78 -1.61
N ALA A 126 1.43 16.75 -2.27
CA ALA A 126 2.85 17.11 -2.10
C ALA A 126 3.80 15.88 -2.21
N ILE A 127 3.48 14.93 -3.10
CA ILE A 127 4.29 13.72 -3.30
C ILE A 127 5.62 14.09 -3.96
N PRO A 128 6.78 13.71 -3.40
CA PRO A 128 8.09 13.94 -4.00
C PRO A 128 8.19 13.38 -5.43
N ASP A 129 9.00 14.03 -6.28
CA ASP A 129 9.12 13.67 -7.70
C ASP A 129 9.72 12.26 -7.91
N ASP A 130 10.57 11.82 -6.99
CA ASP A 130 11.19 10.50 -7.01
C ASP A 130 10.26 9.36 -6.56
N VAL A 131 9.14 9.68 -5.89
CA VAL A 131 8.15 8.68 -5.48
C VAL A 131 7.23 8.32 -6.65
N PRO A 132 7.18 7.04 -7.06
CA PRO A 132 6.32 6.61 -8.15
C PRO A 132 4.83 6.75 -7.82
N ILE A 133 4.07 7.26 -8.78
CA ILE A 133 2.61 7.20 -8.77
C ILE A 133 2.18 6.28 -9.91
N VAL A 134 1.43 5.23 -9.57
CA VAL A 134 0.90 4.26 -10.53
C VAL A 134 -0.63 4.26 -10.51
N THR A 135 -1.25 3.95 -11.63
CA THR A 135 -2.69 3.71 -11.69
C THR A 135 -2.97 2.25 -11.38
N CYS A 136 -3.91 1.96 -10.51
CA CYS A 136 -4.22 0.62 -10.05
C CYS A 136 -5.73 0.42 -9.92
N ASP A 137 -6.28 -0.64 -10.48
CA ASP A 137 -7.59 -1.15 -10.03
C ASP A 137 -7.34 -2.27 -9.01
N ALA A 138 -7.53 -1.96 -7.74
CA ALA A 138 -7.28 -2.90 -6.64
C ALA A 138 -8.17 -4.15 -6.68
N ARG A 139 -9.22 -4.17 -7.50
CA ARG A 139 -10.09 -5.32 -7.74
C ARG A 139 -9.56 -6.24 -8.85
N ASN A 140 -8.65 -5.72 -9.70
CA ASN A 140 -8.08 -6.45 -10.82
C ASN A 140 -6.73 -7.06 -10.41
N ARG A 141 -6.60 -8.40 -10.59
CA ARG A 141 -5.40 -9.14 -10.21
C ARG A 141 -4.14 -8.63 -10.93
N GLU A 142 -4.22 -8.48 -12.25
CA GLU A 142 -3.07 -8.07 -13.06
C GLU A 142 -2.64 -6.64 -12.72
N SER A 143 -3.58 -5.72 -12.61
CA SER A 143 -3.30 -4.33 -12.23
C SER A 143 -2.62 -4.24 -10.85
N THR A 144 -3.11 -5.01 -9.88
CA THR A 144 -2.51 -5.07 -8.54
C THR A 144 -1.12 -5.70 -8.59
N LYS A 145 -0.93 -6.78 -9.36
CA LYS A 145 0.38 -7.43 -9.51
C LYS A 145 1.40 -6.48 -10.12
N GLN A 146 1.04 -5.73 -11.17
CA GLN A 146 1.93 -4.75 -11.80
C GLN A 146 2.34 -3.63 -10.82
N SER A 147 1.40 -3.18 -9.99
CA SER A 147 1.71 -2.18 -8.95
C SER A 147 2.70 -2.73 -7.91
N LEU A 148 2.57 -4.00 -7.52
CA LEU A 148 3.52 -4.66 -6.60
C LEU A 148 4.90 -4.85 -7.23
N ILE A 149 4.98 -5.22 -8.52
CA ILE A 149 6.24 -5.29 -9.25
C ILE A 149 6.92 -3.91 -9.23
N ARG A 150 6.17 -2.85 -9.53
CA ARG A 150 6.69 -1.48 -9.52
C ARG A 150 7.19 -1.06 -8.15
N LEU A 151 6.52 -1.48 -7.06
CA LEU A 151 7.00 -1.25 -5.70
C LEU A 151 8.36 -1.94 -5.47
N VAL A 152 8.47 -3.22 -5.83
CA VAL A 152 9.72 -3.98 -5.64
C VAL A 152 10.88 -3.33 -6.40
N GLU A 153 10.68 -2.98 -7.66
CA GLU A 153 11.69 -2.28 -8.48
C GLU A 153 12.14 -0.96 -7.84
N TYR A 154 11.19 -0.15 -7.39
CA TYR A 154 11.49 1.13 -6.74
C TYR A 154 12.21 0.93 -5.41
N ALA A 155 11.75 0.00 -4.58
CA ALA A 155 12.38 -0.29 -3.29
C ALA A 155 13.83 -0.79 -3.46
N MET A 156 14.10 -1.63 -4.47
CA MET A 156 15.46 -2.08 -4.80
C MET A 156 16.35 -0.90 -5.23
N GLN A 157 15.85 -0.04 -6.13
CA GLN A 157 16.61 1.15 -6.58
C GLN A 157 16.88 2.10 -5.41
N TRP A 158 15.87 2.35 -4.58
CA TRP A 158 15.97 3.19 -3.40
C TRP A 158 17.00 2.66 -2.40
N TRP A 159 17.02 1.35 -2.19
CA TRP A 159 17.98 0.69 -1.30
C TRP A 159 19.40 0.75 -1.85
N MET A 160 19.60 0.44 -3.13
CA MET A 160 20.91 0.49 -3.81
C MET A 160 21.53 1.89 -3.75
N GLN A 161 20.74 2.94 -3.93
CA GLN A 161 21.24 4.32 -3.84
C GLN A 161 21.75 4.69 -2.45
N ARG A 162 21.21 4.06 -1.40
CA ARG A 162 21.56 4.36 -0.01
C ARG A 162 22.63 3.43 0.58
N HIS A 163 22.91 2.31 -0.08
CA HIS A 163 23.91 1.32 0.33
C HIS A 163 24.87 0.98 -0.82
N PRO A 164 25.60 1.97 -1.36
CA PRO A 164 26.48 1.74 -2.53
C PRO A 164 27.62 0.76 -2.25
N GLU A 165 28.04 0.63 -0.98
CA GLU A 165 29.16 -0.25 -0.60
C GLU A 165 28.81 -1.74 -0.70
N GLU A 166 27.54 -2.12 -0.60
CA GLU A 166 27.11 -3.52 -0.70
C GLU A 166 27.01 -4.02 -2.15
N GLN A 167 26.98 -3.12 -3.14
CA GLN A 167 26.96 -3.47 -4.55
C GLN A 167 28.27 -4.16 -5.01
N GLY A 168 29.40 -3.81 -4.37
CA GLY A 168 30.71 -4.42 -4.68
C GLY A 168 30.80 -5.90 -4.33
N ASN A 169 30.07 -6.38 -3.34
CA ASN A 169 30.10 -7.77 -2.88
C ASN A 169 29.22 -8.72 -3.70
N LEU A 170 28.15 -8.22 -4.31
CA LEU A 170 27.24 -9.02 -5.16
C LEU A 170 27.85 -9.36 -6.54
N SER A 171 28.81 -8.55 -7.03
CA SER A 171 29.48 -8.80 -8.30
C SER A 171 30.69 -9.73 -8.18
N ALA A 172 31.22 -10.00 -6.98
CA ALA A 172 32.37 -10.84 -6.71
C ALA A 172 32.06 -12.34 -6.49
N THR A 173 30.77 -12.72 -6.50
CA THR A 173 30.35 -14.12 -6.23
C THR A 173 29.68 -14.76 -7.46
N ARG A 174 30.17 -14.43 -8.66
CA ARG A 174 29.83 -15.14 -9.92
C ARG A 174 31.00 -15.91 -10.45
#